data_2c7dd2d771b27660a1376a67f4992059
#
_entry.id   2c7dd2d771b27660a1376a67f4992059
#
_cell.length_a   1.000
_cell.length_b   1.000
_cell.length_c   1.000
_cell.angle_alpha   90.00
_cell.angle_beta   90.00
_cell.angle_gamma   90.00
#
_symmetry.space_group_name_H-M   'P 1'
#
loop_
_entity.id
_entity.type
_entity.pdbx_description
1 polymer ?
#
loop_
_entity_poly.entity_id
_entity_poly.type
_entity_poly.pdbx_seq_one_letter_code
_entity_poly.pdbx_strand_id
1 'polypeptide(L)'
;MLADRPPFEDLYRDYLGRIYAYVRAQVPTSADAEDITAQVFMNAYQAYGRFEARNTSPVAWLFRIARNATTDHFRAHGRRERLRRTIEHQPVAEDDPSRMAEERIQYRALLEHVGRLPERQRDSIALRHSGLTFEEVGVLMSCSEDAAKMLYHRGLKALRDAVHKEEA
;
A
#
# COMPACT_ATOMS: atom_id res chain seq x y z
N MET A 1 -19.70 16.33 -23.37
CA MET A 1 -18.60 16.99 -22.62
C MET A 1 -17.83 15.97 -21.81
N LEU A 2 -16.74 15.46 -22.40
CA LEU A 2 -15.81 14.52 -21.82
C LEU A 2 -14.53 15.26 -21.33
N ALA A 3 -14.68 16.50 -20.85
CA ALA A 3 -13.61 17.49 -20.84
C ALA A 3 -12.78 17.59 -19.56
N ASP A 4 -12.88 16.64 -18.61
CA ASP A 4 -12.17 16.82 -17.34
C ASP A 4 -11.48 15.53 -16.81
N ARG A 5 -11.26 14.59 -17.70
CA ARG A 5 -10.60 13.33 -17.35
C ARG A 5 -9.23 13.30 -18.02
N PRO A 6 -8.12 13.22 -17.24
CA PRO A 6 -6.79 13.13 -17.83
C PRO A 6 -6.64 11.85 -18.66
N PRO A 7 -5.76 11.81 -19.65
CA PRO A 7 -5.42 10.55 -20.34
C PRO A 7 -4.99 9.47 -19.34
N PHE A 8 -5.35 8.22 -19.59
CA PHE A 8 -4.97 7.11 -18.69
C PHE A 8 -3.46 6.95 -18.58
N GLU A 9 -2.74 7.24 -19.65
CA GLU A 9 -1.28 7.20 -19.69
C GLU A 9 -0.64 8.17 -18.69
N ASP A 10 -1.23 9.35 -18.51
CA ASP A 10 -0.77 10.32 -17.51
C ASP A 10 -1.02 9.79 -16.10
N LEU A 11 -2.19 9.23 -15.85
CA LEU A 11 -2.53 8.59 -14.58
C LEU A 11 -1.56 7.46 -14.25
N TYR A 12 -1.26 6.60 -15.23
CA TYR A 12 -0.30 5.51 -15.07
C TYR A 12 1.10 6.05 -14.72
N ARG A 13 1.62 6.97 -15.52
CA ARG A 13 2.96 7.54 -15.32
C ARG A 13 3.11 8.23 -13.97
N ASP A 14 2.11 9.02 -13.57
CA ASP A 14 2.19 9.86 -12.37
C ASP A 14 2.00 9.05 -11.08
N TYR A 15 1.26 7.94 -11.13
CA TYR A 15 0.89 7.18 -9.93
C TYR A 15 1.49 5.78 -9.82
N LEU A 16 2.18 5.27 -10.84
CA LEU A 16 2.76 3.93 -10.81
C LEU A 16 3.65 3.72 -9.57
N GLY A 17 4.58 4.64 -9.32
CA GLY A 17 5.48 4.56 -8.17
C GLY A 17 4.77 4.65 -6.83
N ARG A 18 3.73 5.49 -6.73
CA ARG A 18 2.94 5.65 -5.51
C ARG A 18 2.08 4.42 -5.21
N ILE A 19 1.45 3.85 -6.22
CA ILE A 19 0.66 2.62 -6.09
C ILE A 19 1.58 1.45 -5.72
N TYR A 20 2.72 1.33 -6.39
CA TYR A 20 3.70 0.29 -6.05
C TYR A 20 4.17 0.41 -4.59
N ALA A 21 4.53 1.60 -4.13
CA ALA A 21 4.96 1.83 -2.75
C ALA A 21 3.86 1.47 -1.74
N TYR A 22 2.62 1.83 -2.03
CA TYR A 22 1.47 1.45 -1.20
C TYR A 22 1.32 -0.07 -1.10
N VAL A 23 1.32 -0.75 -2.24
CA VAL A 23 1.18 -2.22 -2.29
C VAL A 23 2.38 -2.89 -1.62
N ARG A 24 3.60 -2.40 -1.89
CA ARG A 24 4.83 -2.97 -1.32
C ARG A 24 4.85 -2.95 0.21
N ALA A 25 4.30 -1.91 0.83
CA ALA A 25 4.15 -1.83 2.28
C ALA A 25 3.14 -2.85 2.86
N GLN A 26 2.27 -3.40 2.02
CA GLN A 26 1.21 -4.33 2.42
C GLN A 26 1.57 -5.80 2.22
N VAL A 27 2.50 -6.11 1.34
CA VAL A 27 2.84 -7.49 0.95
C VAL A 27 4.29 -7.84 1.28
N PRO A 28 4.59 -9.12 1.55
CA PRO A 28 5.91 -9.52 2.02
C PRO A 28 6.99 -9.49 0.93
N THR A 29 6.65 -9.67 -0.35
CA THR A 29 7.62 -9.78 -1.44
C THR A 29 7.44 -8.71 -2.50
N SER A 30 8.55 -8.33 -3.17
CA SER A 30 8.50 -7.42 -4.31
C SER A 30 7.76 -8.04 -5.51
N ALA A 31 7.87 -9.35 -5.71
CA ALA A 31 7.16 -10.06 -6.77
C ALA A 31 5.63 -9.94 -6.60
N ASP A 32 5.10 -10.14 -5.40
CA ASP A 32 3.68 -9.93 -5.11
C ASP A 32 3.28 -8.46 -5.33
N ALA A 33 4.13 -7.52 -4.93
CA ALA A 33 3.87 -6.09 -5.13
C ALA A 33 3.79 -5.72 -6.61
N GLU A 34 4.67 -6.26 -7.44
CA GLU A 34 4.66 -6.05 -8.89
C GLU A 34 3.39 -6.64 -9.53
N ASP A 35 3.03 -7.86 -9.18
CA ASP A 35 1.84 -8.55 -9.71
C ASP A 35 0.55 -7.80 -9.33
N ILE A 36 0.42 -7.41 -8.07
CA ILE A 36 -0.75 -6.65 -7.61
C ILE A 36 -0.80 -5.27 -8.27
N THR A 37 0.33 -4.58 -8.38
CA THR A 37 0.39 -3.26 -9.05
C THR A 37 -0.03 -3.37 -10.50
N ALA A 38 0.44 -4.38 -11.23
CA ALA A 38 0.00 -4.64 -12.59
C ALA A 38 -1.52 -4.89 -12.65
N GLN A 39 -2.05 -5.70 -11.75
CA GLN A 39 -3.48 -5.98 -11.67
C GLN A 39 -4.31 -4.72 -11.37
N VAL A 40 -3.81 -3.83 -10.50
CA VAL A 40 -4.45 -2.54 -10.19
C VAL A 40 -4.61 -1.71 -11.46
N PHE A 41 -3.55 -1.55 -12.23
CA PHE A 41 -3.61 -0.74 -13.45
C PHE A 41 -4.41 -1.40 -14.57
N MET A 42 -4.42 -2.73 -14.66
CA MET A 42 -5.32 -3.45 -15.59
C MET A 42 -6.79 -3.22 -15.23
N ASN A 43 -7.15 -3.35 -13.95
CA ASN A 43 -8.51 -3.09 -13.46
C ASN A 43 -8.91 -1.63 -13.66
N ALA A 44 -7.97 -0.71 -13.37
CA ALA A 44 -8.18 0.71 -13.58
C ALA A 44 -8.43 1.04 -15.06
N TYR A 45 -7.62 0.51 -15.96
CA TYR A 45 -7.78 0.71 -17.39
C TYR A 45 -9.15 0.25 -17.89
N GLN A 46 -9.58 -0.94 -17.51
CA GLN A 46 -10.88 -1.48 -17.88
C GLN A 46 -12.06 -0.65 -17.34
N ALA A 47 -11.92 -0.09 -16.16
CA ALA A 47 -12.95 0.73 -15.51
C ALA A 47 -12.90 2.21 -15.92
N TYR A 48 -11.80 2.67 -16.53
CA TYR A 48 -11.55 4.09 -16.77
C TYR A 48 -12.59 4.73 -17.71
N GLY A 49 -13.13 3.98 -18.67
CA GLY A 49 -14.18 4.45 -19.56
C GLY A 49 -15.47 4.89 -18.82
N ARG A 50 -15.73 4.30 -17.66
CA ARG A 50 -16.89 4.57 -16.80
C ARG A 50 -16.58 5.48 -15.61
N PHE A 51 -15.32 5.87 -15.45
CA PHE A 51 -14.91 6.76 -14.36
C PHE A 51 -15.49 8.17 -14.58
N GLU A 52 -16.19 8.68 -13.57
CA GLU A 52 -16.72 10.04 -13.54
C GLU A 52 -16.00 10.86 -12.47
N ALA A 53 -15.26 11.87 -12.89
CA ALA A 53 -14.47 12.74 -12.01
C ALA A 53 -15.32 13.63 -11.08
N ARG A 54 -16.64 13.64 -11.24
CA ARG A 54 -17.54 14.54 -10.49
C ARG A 54 -17.59 14.27 -9.00
N ASN A 55 -17.39 13.02 -8.58
CA ASN A 55 -17.60 12.59 -7.20
C ASN A 55 -16.34 12.07 -6.49
N THR A 56 -15.24 11.88 -7.21
CA THR A 56 -14.03 11.29 -6.65
C THR A 56 -12.82 11.76 -7.45
N SER A 57 -11.75 12.15 -6.77
CA SER A 57 -10.50 12.46 -7.47
C SER A 57 -9.95 11.19 -8.15
N PRO A 58 -9.28 11.31 -9.30
CA PRO A 58 -8.64 10.16 -9.97
C PRO A 58 -7.70 9.39 -9.04
N VAL A 59 -7.02 10.08 -8.16
CA VAL A 59 -6.09 9.50 -7.16
C VAL A 59 -6.84 8.64 -6.15
N ALA A 60 -7.88 9.19 -5.50
CA ALA A 60 -8.67 8.44 -4.52
C ALA A 60 -9.36 7.22 -5.16
N TRP A 61 -9.84 7.36 -6.39
CA TRP A 61 -10.40 6.26 -7.16
C TRP A 61 -9.37 5.16 -7.43
N LEU A 62 -8.16 5.52 -7.86
CA LEU A 62 -7.08 4.58 -8.14
C LEU A 62 -6.62 3.85 -6.86
N PHE A 63 -6.48 4.56 -5.74
CA PHE A 63 -6.14 3.96 -4.45
C PHE A 63 -7.25 3.05 -3.91
N ARG A 64 -8.51 3.31 -4.23
CA ARG A 64 -9.60 2.37 -3.92
C ARG A 64 -9.42 1.05 -4.66
N ILE A 65 -9.08 1.10 -5.94
CA ILE A 65 -8.77 -0.10 -6.73
C ILE A 65 -7.57 -0.84 -6.14
N ALA A 66 -6.50 -0.12 -5.78
CA ALA A 66 -5.32 -0.70 -5.18
C ALA A 66 -5.61 -1.38 -3.84
N ARG A 67 -6.39 -0.73 -2.97
CA ARG A 67 -6.81 -1.28 -1.70
C ARG A 67 -7.64 -2.55 -1.86
N ASN A 68 -8.58 -2.54 -2.79
CA ASN A 68 -9.39 -3.73 -3.09
C ASN A 68 -8.54 -4.87 -3.63
N ALA A 69 -7.65 -4.62 -4.56
CA ALA A 69 -6.75 -5.64 -5.13
C ALA A 69 -5.83 -6.25 -4.06
N THR A 70 -5.28 -5.42 -3.18
CA THR A 70 -4.45 -5.88 -2.05
C THR A 70 -5.25 -6.73 -1.06
N THR A 71 -6.46 -6.31 -0.73
CA THR A 71 -7.37 -7.06 0.15
C THR A 71 -7.75 -8.40 -0.46
N ASP A 72 -8.06 -8.43 -1.75
CA ASP A 72 -8.40 -9.66 -2.49
C ASP A 72 -7.21 -10.62 -2.54
N HIS A 73 -6.01 -10.10 -2.74
CA HIS A 73 -4.78 -10.89 -2.68
C HIS A 73 -4.62 -11.59 -1.32
N PHE A 74 -4.82 -10.88 -0.22
CA PHE A 74 -4.75 -11.48 1.12
C PHE A 74 -5.85 -12.50 1.37
N ARG A 75 -7.06 -12.28 0.91
CA ARG A 75 -8.15 -13.27 1.03
C ARG A 75 -7.84 -14.55 0.26
N ALA A 76 -7.28 -14.44 -0.94
CA ALA A 76 -6.92 -15.59 -1.77
C ALA A 76 -5.71 -16.37 -1.22
N HIS A 77 -4.72 -15.66 -0.66
CA HIS A 77 -3.42 -16.22 -0.24
C HIS A 77 -3.28 -16.34 1.29
N GLY A 78 -4.13 -15.69 2.08
CA GLY A 78 -4.02 -15.64 3.53
C GLY A 78 -4.09 -17.00 4.22
N ARG A 79 -4.78 -17.97 3.64
CA ARG A 79 -4.80 -19.35 4.16
C ARG A 79 -3.53 -20.12 3.84
N ARG A 80 -2.90 -19.86 2.69
CA ARG A 80 -1.64 -20.53 2.29
C ARG A 80 -0.43 -19.96 3.04
N GLU A 81 -0.43 -18.68 3.31
CA GLU A 81 0.71 -18.00 3.91
C GLU A 81 0.79 -18.16 5.42
N ARG A 82 -0.33 -18.32 6.12
CA ARG A 82 -0.32 -18.73 7.54
C ARG A 82 0.32 -20.10 7.74
N LEU A 83 0.16 -21.01 6.79
CA LEU A 83 0.83 -22.32 6.77
C LEU A 83 2.31 -22.22 6.39
N ARG A 84 2.69 -21.28 5.51
CA ARG A 84 4.09 -21.06 5.09
C ARG A 84 4.93 -20.35 6.14
N ARG A 85 4.39 -19.37 6.86
CA ARG A 85 5.11 -18.66 7.94
C ARG A 85 5.53 -19.56 9.08
N THR A 86 4.92 -20.73 9.20
CA THR A 86 5.31 -21.76 10.17
C THR A 86 6.52 -22.59 9.69
N ILE A 87 6.87 -22.55 8.41
CA ILE A 87 7.82 -23.49 7.82
C ILE A 87 9.07 -22.82 7.20
N GLU A 88 9.04 -21.58 6.74
CA GLU A 88 10.18 -20.96 6.03
C GLU A 88 10.36 -19.47 6.31
N HIS A 89 11.52 -19.13 6.89
CA HIS A 89 12.12 -17.80 6.76
C HIS A 89 12.61 -17.65 5.31
N GLN A 90 11.75 -17.23 4.39
CA GLN A 90 12.22 -16.91 3.04
C GLN A 90 12.91 -15.54 3.02
N PRO A 91 14.09 -15.44 2.39
CA PRO A 91 14.73 -14.15 2.17
C PRO A 91 13.82 -13.27 1.30
N VAL A 92 13.58 -12.07 1.76
CA VAL A 92 12.86 -11.03 1.01
C VAL A 92 13.56 -10.83 -0.32
N ALA A 93 12.81 -10.97 -1.41
CA ALA A 93 13.33 -10.78 -2.76
C ALA A 93 13.98 -9.40 -2.93
N GLU A 94 14.96 -9.37 -3.81
CA GLU A 94 15.90 -8.29 -4.08
C GLU A 94 15.25 -6.90 -4.17
N ASP A 95 15.71 -6.03 -3.28
CA ASP A 95 15.41 -4.60 -3.31
C ASP A 95 16.15 -3.90 -4.46
N ASP A 96 15.69 -2.72 -4.81
CA ASP A 96 16.30 -1.82 -5.80
C ASP A 96 17.84 -1.86 -5.74
N PRO A 97 18.53 -2.28 -6.81
CA PRO A 97 19.98 -2.39 -6.85
C PRO A 97 20.72 -1.05 -6.64
N SER A 98 20.01 0.08 -6.71
CA SER A 98 20.58 1.41 -6.48
C SER A 98 20.84 1.77 -5.02
N ARG A 99 20.27 1.01 -4.05
CA ARG A 99 20.45 1.25 -2.62
C ARG A 99 21.70 0.57 -2.08
N MET A 100 22.42 1.24 -1.18
CA MET A 100 23.56 0.64 -0.47
C MET A 100 23.09 -0.51 0.42
N ALA A 101 23.94 -1.52 0.63
CA ALA A 101 23.59 -2.73 1.38
C ALA A 101 23.02 -2.46 2.80
N GLU A 102 23.55 -1.43 3.46
CA GLU A 102 23.11 -1.00 4.80
C GLU A 102 21.70 -0.41 4.79
N GLU A 103 21.39 0.44 3.81
CA GLU A 103 20.06 1.00 3.61
C GLU A 103 19.02 -0.09 3.29
N ARG A 104 19.43 -1.13 2.55
CA ARG A 104 18.57 -2.28 2.25
C ARG A 104 18.21 -3.06 3.49
N ILE A 105 19.15 -3.26 4.42
CA ILE A 105 18.92 -3.95 5.68
C ILE A 105 17.94 -3.15 6.54
N GLN A 106 18.13 -1.84 6.65
CA GLN A 106 17.26 -0.96 7.42
C GLN A 106 15.84 -0.89 6.81
N TYR A 107 15.75 -0.80 5.50
CA TYR A 107 14.47 -0.79 4.79
C TYR A 107 13.71 -2.12 4.96
N ARG A 108 14.42 -3.23 4.89
CA ARG A 108 13.83 -4.56 5.12
C ARG A 108 13.30 -4.71 6.54
N ALA A 109 14.09 -4.31 7.54
CA ALA A 109 13.67 -4.31 8.94
C ALA A 109 12.42 -3.45 9.15
N LEU A 110 12.37 -2.26 8.56
CA LEU A 110 11.20 -1.39 8.60
C LEU A 110 9.96 -2.06 7.99
N LEU A 111 10.09 -2.69 6.83
CA LEU A 111 8.98 -3.42 6.20
C LEU A 111 8.48 -4.59 7.07
N GLU A 112 9.36 -5.28 7.76
CA GLU A 112 8.97 -6.33 8.70
C GLU A 112 8.15 -5.77 9.87
N HIS A 113 8.57 -4.64 10.46
CA HIS A 113 7.81 -3.97 11.51
C HIS A 113 6.46 -3.48 11.01
N VAL A 114 6.40 -2.88 9.82
CA VAL A 114 5.15 -2.48 9.17
C VAL A 114 4.23 -3.69 8.97
N GLY A 115 4.78 -4.82 8.52
CA GLY A 115 4.03 -6.06 8.33
C GLY A 115 3.41 -6.64 9.61
N ARG A 116 3.99 -6.34 10.79
CA ARG A 116 3.48 -6.76 12.10
C ARG A 116 2.40 -5.85 12.68
N LEU A 117 2.19 -4.67 12.11
CA LEU A 117 1.14 -3.76 12.55
C LEU A 117 -0.25 -4.36 12.31
N PRO A 118 -1.25 -4.04 13.17
CA PRO A 118 -2.64 -4.29 12.84
C PRO A 118 -3.00 -3.72 11.47
N GLU A 119 -3.78 -4.46 10.69
CA GLU A 119 -4.11 -4.15 9.30
C GLU A 119 -4.55 -2.69 9.10
N ARG A 120 -5.46 -2.19 9.93
CA ARG A 120 -5.98 -0.82 9.81
C ARG A 120 -4.94 0.25 10.10
N GLN A 121 -4.01 0.00 11.03
CA GLN A 121 -2.91 0.93 11.31
C GLN A 121 -1.93 0.97 10.15
N ARG A 122 -1.56 -0.20 9.62
CA ARG A 122 -0.70 -0.33 8.44
C ARG A 122 -1.30 0.35 7.21
N ASP A 123 -2.58 0.12 6.94
CA ASP A 123 -3.30 0.71 5.81
C ASP A 123 -3.34 2.24 5.91
N SER A 124 -3.66 2.78 7.09
CA SER A 124 -3.66 4.22 7.34
C SER A 124 -2.28 4.86 7.09
N ILE A 125 -1.20 4.23 7.55
CA ILE A 125 0.18 4.69 7.31
C ILE A 125 0.49 4.66 5.82
N ALA A 126 0.24 3.54 5.16
CA ALA A 126 0.55 3.37 3.74
C ALA A 126 -0.19 4.37 2.86
N LEU A 127 -1.48 4.57 3.09
CA LEU A 127 -2.30 5.56 2.37
C LEU A 127 -1.80 6.99 2.61
N ARG A 128 -1.54 7.35 3.86
CA ARG A 128 -1.06 8.70 4.20
C ARG A 128 0.31 9.00 3.58
N HIS A 129 1.25 8.05 3.64
CA HIS A 129 2.58 8.19 3.03
C HIS A 129 2.54 8.16 1.50
N SER A 130 1.49 7.63 0.92
CA SER A 130 1.25 7.72 -0.53
C SER A 130 0.69 9.07 -0.99
N GLY A 131 0.57 10.04 -0.08
CA GLY A 131 0.20 11.42 -0.37
C GLY A 131 -1.29 11.73 -0.26
N LEU A 132 -2.12 10.82 0.29
CA LEU A 132 -3.52 11.09 0.53
C LEU A 132 -3.71 11.94 1.79
N THR A 133 -4.74 12.78 1.80
CA THR A 133 -5.16 13.50 3.01
C THR A 133 -5.82 12.55 4.01
N PHE A 134 -5.89 12.92 5.29
CA PHE A 134 -6.60 12.09 6.26
C PHE A 134 -8.10 11.98 5.97
N GLU A 135 -8.70 12.99 5.36
CA GLU A 135 -10.08 12.93 4.87
C GLU A 135 -10.23 11.83 3.81
N GLU A 136 -9.36 11.80 2.81
CA GLU A 136 -9.33 10.77 1.76
C GLU A 136 -9.06 9.38 2.36
N VAL A 137 -8.13 9.28 3.29
CA VAL A 137 -7.85 8.02 4.02
C VAL A 137 -9.09 7.53 4.76
N GLY A 138 -9.77 8.43 5.48
CA GLY A 138 -11.02 8.11 6.18
C GLY A 138 -12.09 7.57 5.23
N VAL A 139 -12.30 8.23 4.10
CA VAL A 139 -13.26 7.77 3.07
C VAL A 139 -12.91 6.38 2.56
N LEU A 140 -11.64 6.13 2.22
CA LEU A 140 -11.17 4.82 1.74
C LEU A 140 -11.30 3.71 2.78
N MET A 141 -11.07 4.03 4.04
CA MET A 141 -11.11 3.08 5.15
C MET A 141 -12.49 2.98 5.82
N SER A 142 -13.49 3.70 5.32
CA SER A 142 -14.85 3.76 5.89
C SER A 142 -14.85 4.19 7.37
N CYS A 143 -14.09 5.22 7.68
CA CYS A 143 -14.02 5.82 9.00
C CYS A 143 -13.94 7.35 8.94
N SER A 144 -14.05 8.02 10.08
CA SER A 144 -13.88 9.46 10.16
C SER A 144 -12.43 9.89 9.94
N GLU A 145 -12.21 11.15 9.58
CA GLU A 145 -10.87 11.73 9.48
C GLU A 145 -10.10 11.59 10.81
N ASP A 146 -10.75 11.85 11.94
CA ASP A 146 -10.13 11.71 13.26
C ASP A 146 -9.77 10.26 13.59
N ALA A 147 -10.61 9.30 13.21
CA ALA A 147 -10.29 7.89 13.37
C ALA A 147 -9.10 7.48 12.50
N ALA A 148 -9.01 7.97 11.27
CA ALA A 148 -7.85 7.75 10.40
C ALA A 148 -6.56 8.33 11.01
N LYS A 149 -6.62 9.56 11.55
CA LYS A 149 -5.49 10.17 12.27
C LYS A 149 -5.06 9.34 13.49
N MET A 150 -5.99 8.86 14.27
CA MET A 150 -5.69 8.01 15.43
C MET A 150 -5.02 6.70 15.04
N LEU A 151 -5.51 6.04 13.99
CA LEU A 151 -4.91 4.81 13.46
C LEU A 151 -3.47 5.05 12.99
N TYR A 152 -3.26 6.13 12.28
CA TYR A 152 -1.93 6.55 11.80
C TYR A 152 -0.96 6.79 12.96
N HIS A 153 -1.34 7.60 13.94
CA HIS A 153 -0.47 7.92 15.07
C HIS A 153 -0.18 6.72 15.99
N ARG A 154 -1.16 5.84 16.20
CA ARG A 154 -0.95 4.58 16.94
C ARG A 154 0.01 3.66 16.18
N GLY A 155 -0.12 3.56 14.88
CA GLY A 155 0.79 2.78 14.06
C GLY A 155 2.22 3.34 14.07
N LEU A 156 2.40 4.66 13.94
CA LEU A 156 3.71 5.29 14.05
C LEU A 156 4.36 5.10 15.42
N LYS A 157 3.57 5.18 16.49
CA LYS A 157 4.07 4.91 17.84
C LYS A 157 4.54 3.47 17.98
N ALA A 158 3.76 2.51 17.49
CA ALA A 158 4.13 1.10 17.53
C ALA A 158 5.41 0.82 16.72
N LEU A 159 5.59 1.44 15.56
CA LEU A 159 6.82 1.34 14.78
C LEU A 159 8.03 1.91 15.52
N ARG A 160 7.88 3.09 16.12
CA ARG A 160 8.93 3.73 16.90
C ARG A 160 9.37 2.87 18.09
N ASP A 161 8.40 2.33 18.83
CA ASP A 161 8.66 1.48 19.98
C ASP A 161 9.35 0.17 19.56
N ALA A 162 9.00 -0.38 18.39
CA ALA A 162 9.63 -1.60 17.85
C ALA A 162 11.10 -1.35 17.46
N VAL A 163 11.37 -0.25 16.75
CA VAL A 163 12.74 0.13 16.34
C VAL A 163 13.63 0.38 17.57
N HIS A 164 13.16 1.11 18.57
CA HIS A 164 13.95 1.36 19.79
C HIS A 164 14.24 0.12 20.62
N LYS A 165 13.41 -0.92 20.55
CA LYS A 165 13.68 -2.18 21.23
C LYS A 165 14.81 -3.00 20.58
N GLU A 166 15.03 -2.81 19.29
CA GLU A 166 16.10 -3.52 18.59
C GLU A 166 17.47 -2.83 18.76
N GLU A 167 17.46 -1.51 19.03
CA GLU A 167 18.68 -0.72 19.29
C GLU A 167 19.18 -0.84 20.75
N ALA A 168 18.37 -1.37 21.65
CA ALA A 168 18.70 -1.52 23.06
C ALA A 168 19.27 -2.90 23.39
#